data_a57fafe8139c9686be5a73212661707e
#
_entry.id   a57fafe8139c9686be5a73212661707e
#
_cell.length_a   1.000
_cell.length_b   1.000
_cell.length_c   1.000
_cell.angle_alpha   90.00
_cell.angle_beta   90.00
_cell.angle_gamma   90.00
#
_symmetry.space_group_name_H-M   'P 1'
#
loop_
_entity.id
_entity.type
_entity.pdbx_description
1 polymer ?
#
loop_
_entity_poly.entity_id
_entity_poly.type
_entity_poly.pdbx_seq_one_letter_code
_entity_poly.pdbx_strand_id
1 'polypeptide(L)'
;MRIIFMGTPDFSVPVLDALVDSGQEIAAVYCQPPRPAGRGKKDRPTPVHARAEALGLPVRHPVSLKSPEAQAAFAALQADVAVVVAYGLILPQAILDAPARGCLNIHASLLPRWRGAAPIHRAIMAGDAETGVCIMQMEAGLDTGPVLLREATPI
;
A
#
# COMPACT_ATOMS: atom_id res chain seq x y z
N MET A 1 7.29 15.17 6.18
CA MET A 1 5.89 14.73 6.38
C MET A 1 5.85 13.50 7.27
N ARG A 2 4.79 13.36 8.02
CA ARG A 2 4.51 12.16 8.81
C ARG A 2 3.64 11.19 8.00
N ILE A 3 4.16 10.01 7.69
CA ILE A 3 3.58 9.07 6.74
C ILE A 3 3.22 7.75 7.45
N ILE A 4 2.05 7.20 7.14
CA ILE A 4 1.74 5.80 7.38
C ILE A 4 1.95 5.07 6.04
N PHE A 5 2.79 4.03 6.05
CA PHE A 5 2.98 3.17 4.89
C PHE A 5 2.12 1.92 5.01
N MET A 6 1.44 1.55 3.94
CA MET A 6 0.54 0.38 3.92
C MET A 6 0.86 -0.49 2.70
N GLY A 7 1.46 -1.64 2.93
CA GLY A 7 1.85 -2.54 1.84
C GLY A 7 2.18 -3.93 2.36
N THR A 8 2.24 -4.91 1.47
CA THR A 8 2.41 -6.32 1.85
C THR A 8 3.51 -7.04 1.06
N PRO A 9 3.45 -7.17 -0.30
CA PRO A 9 4.39 -8.00 -1.06
C PRO A 9 5.73 -7.30 -1.33
N ASP A 10 6.63 -8.04 -1.96
CA ASP A 10 7.93 -7.52 -2.40
C ASP A 10 7.83 -6.26 -3.27
N PHE A 11 6.82 -6.18 -4.11
CA PHE A 11 6.56 -5.01 -4.96
C PHE A 11 6.49 -3.70 -4.16
N SER A 12 6.00 -3.75 -2.93
CA SER A 12 5.84 -2.58 -2.05
C SER A 12 7.14 -2.16 -1.36
N VAL A 13 8.11 -3.05 -1.22
CA VAL A 13 9.35 -2.82 -0.46
C VAL A 13 10.19 -1.67 -1.03
N PRO A 14 10.43 -1.56 -2.35
CA PRO A 14 11.20 -0.44 -2.90
C PRO A 14 10.57 0.93 -2.62
N VAL A 15 9.24 0.99 -2.54
CA VAL A 15 8.53 2.25 -2.22
C VAL A 15 8.77 2.65 -0.77
N LEU A 16 8.69 1.68 0.16
CA LEU A 16 9.02 1.92 1.56
C LEU A 16 10.46 2.43 1.71
N ASP A 17 11.41 1.77 1.05
CA ASP A 17 12.81 2.17 1.07
C ASP A 17 13.00 3.61 0.54
N ALA A 18 12.35 3.95 -0.57
CA ALA A 18 12.43 5.29 -1.14
C ALA A 18 11.88 6.36 -0.20
N LEU A 19 10.78 6.09 0.50
CA LEU A 19 10.21 7.01 1.48
C LEU A 19 11.13 7.22 2.68
N VAL A 20 11.75 6.16 3.17
CA VAL A 20 12.73 6.24 4.26
C VAL A 20 13.96 7.05 3.82
N ASP A 21 14.51 6.74 2.65
CA ASP A 21 15.69 7.42 2.08
C ASP A 21 15.44 8.90 1.81
N SER A 22 14.20 9.29 1.54
CA SER A 22 13.84 10.69 1.33
C SER A 22 13.76 11.51 2.62
N GLY A 23 14.00 10.90 3.79
CA GLY A 23 13.99 11.58 5.08
C GLY A 23 12.61 11.82 5.67
N GLN A 24 11.57 11.18 5.13
CA GLN A 24 10.22 11.29 5.68
C GLN A 24 10.10 10.48 6.98
N GLU A 25 9.27 10.96 7.89
CA GLU A 25 8.95 10.24 9.13
C GLU A 25 7.90 9.16 8.84
N ILE A 26 8.26 7.90 9.03
CA ILE A 26 7.32 6.78 8.93
C ILE A 26 6.75 6.51 10.32
N ALA A 27 5.52 6.93 10.54
CA ALA A 27 4.85 6.78 11.83
C ALA A 27 4.55 5.32 12.17
N ALA A 28 4.13 4.55 11.18
CA ALA A 28 3.90 3.11 11.28
C ALA A 28 3.86 2.48 9.89
N VAL A 29 4.12 1.18 9.84
CA VAL A 29 3.97 0.36 8.65
C VAL A 29 2.85 -0.64 8.89
N TYR A 30 1.82 -0.59 8.05
CA TYR A 30 0.72 -1.54 8.03
C TYR A 30 0.95 -2.58 6.94
N CYS A 31 0.77 -3.83 7.28
CA CYS A 31 0.87 -4.95 6.34
C CYS A 31 -0.15 -6.03 6.71
N GLN A 32 -0.31 -7.03 5.86
CA GLN A 32 -1.12 -8.17 6.24
C GLN A 32 -0.42 -9.01 7.31
N PRO A 33 -1.18 -9.74 8.15
CA PRO A 33 -0.60 -10.60 9.17
C PRO A 33 0.33 -11.67 8.59
N PRO A 34 1.27 -12.20 9.38
CA PRO A 34 2.07 -13.36 8.99
C PRO A 34 1.18 -14.51 8.52
N ARG A 35 1.63 -15.22 7.49
CA ARG A 35 0.90 -16.34 6.90
C ARG A 35 1.80 -17.58 6.83
N PRO A 36 1.19 -18.79 6.87
CA PRO A 36 1.93 -20.02 6.59
C PRO A 36 2.57 -19.97 5.21
N ALA A 37 3.87 -20.20 5.12
CA ALA A 37 4.62 -20.19 3.87
C ALA A 37 5.71 -21.26 3.85
N GLY A 38 6.00 -21.76 2.66
CA GLY A 38 7.06 -22.74 2.44
C GLY A 38 6.77 -24.12 3.00
N ARG A 39 7.80 -24.95 3.07
CA ARG A 39 7.72 -26.30 3.66
C ARG A 39 7.48 -26.22 5.16
N GLY A 40 6.55 -27.03 5.68
CA GLY A 40 6.16 -27.07 7.08
C GLY A 40 5.12 -26.01 7.44
N LYS A 41 4.72 -25.14 6.55
CA LYS A 41 3.64 -24.13 6.72
C LYS A 41 3.76 -23.33 8.03
N LYS A 42 4.98 -22.94 8.39
CA LYS A 42 5.21 -22.02 9.50
C LYS A 42 4.82 -20.60 9.10
N ASP A 43 4.22 -19.86 10.02
CA ASP A 43 3.90 -18.46 9.81
C ASP A 43 5.17 -17.65 9.55
N ARG A 44 5.16 -16.89 8.47
CA ARG A 44 6.24 -15.98 8.12
C ARG A 44 5.72 -14.57 7.94
N PRO A 45 6.48 -13.55 8.38
CA PRO A 45 6.12 -12.18 8.10
C PRO A 45 6.13 -11.94 6.58
N THR A 46 5.28 -11.00 6.15
CA THR A 46 5.27 -10.55 4.77
C THR A 46 6.59 -9.81 4.43
N PRO A 47 6.94 -9.65 3.14
CA PRO A 47 8.15 -8.92 2.76
C PRO A 47 8.23 -7.50 3.35
N VAL A 48 7.13 -6.76 3.35
CA VAL A 48 7.09 -5.41 3.94
C VAL A 48 7.30 -5.46 5.46
N HIS A 49 6.69 -6.43 6.15
CA HIS A 49 6.88 -6.62 7.60
C HIS A 49 8.35 -6.86 7.93
N ALA A 50 8.98 -7.81 7.24
CA ALA A 50 10.40 -8.13 7.46
C ALA A 50 11.30 -6.92 7.19
N ARG A 51 11.03 -6.17 6.13
CA ARG A 51 11.81 -4.97 5.80
C ARG A 51 11.63 -3.86 6.83
N ALA A 52 10.40 -3.63 7.26
CA ALA A 52 10.12 -2.61 8.29
C ALA A 52 10.82 -2.94 9.61
N GLU A 53 10.83 -4.20 10.03
CA GLU A 53 11.58 -4.63 11.23
C GLU A 53 13.08 -4.37 11.07
N ALA A 54 13.66 -4.71 9.92
CA ALA A 54 15.08 -4.46 9.63
C ALA A 54 15.43 -2.97 9.67
N LEU A 55 14.49 -2.10 9.32
CA LEU A 55 14.64 -0.64 9.38
C LEU A 55 14.31 -0.05 10.75
N GLY A 56 13.88 -0.86 11.72
CA GLY A 56 13.50 -0.40 13.05
C GLY A 56 12.19 0.38 13.10
N LEU A 57 11.30 0.18 12.13
CA LEU A 57 10.01 0.88 12.04
C LEU A 57 8.91 0.13 12.79
N PRO A 58 7.95 0.84 13.41
CA PRO A 58 6.79 0.20 14.02
C PRO A 58 5.94 -0.53 12.98
N VAL A 59 5.60 -1.78 13.25
CA VAL A 59 4.79 -2.63 12.36
C VAL A 59 3.45 -2.94 13.02
N ARG A 60 2.38 -2.82 12.25
CA ARG A 60 1.02 -3.20 12.64
C ARG A 60 0.41 -4.09 11.55
N HIS A 61 -0.22 -5.19 11.96
CA HIS A 61 -0.80 -6.14 11.02
C HIS A 61 -2.19 -6.62 11.46
N PRO A 62 -3.17 -5.71 11.59
CA PRO A 62 -4.53 -6.12 11.89
C PRO A 62 -5.11 -6.97 10.76
N VAL A 63 -5.99 -7.90 11.12
CA VAL A 63 -6.70 -8.73 10.13
C VAL A 63 -7.75 -7.93 9.36
N SER A 64 -8.21 -6.83 9.92
CA SER A 64 -9.21 -5.93 9.32
C SER A 64 -9.09 -4.53 9.92
N LEU A 65 -9.45 -3.52 9.13
CA LEU A 65 -9.55 -2.12 9.57
C LEU A 65 -11.00 -1.68 9.80
N LYS A 66 -11.91 -2.63 9.89
CA LYS A 66 -13.35 -2.34 10.05
C LYS A 66 -13.76 -2.08 11.50
N SER A 67 -12.94 -2.47 12.49
CA SER A 67 -13.28 -2.26 13.89
C SER A 67 -13.05 -0.81 14.32
N PRO A 68 -13.87 -0.27 15.26
CA PRO A 68 -13.65 1.05 15.83
C PRO A 68 -12.27 1.18 16.49
N GLU A 69 -11.77 0.14 17.14
CA GLU A 69 -10.46 0.12 17.80
C GLU A 69 -9.31 0.26 16.80
N ALA A 70 -9.36 -0.48 15.69
CA ALA A 70 -8.35 -0.39 14.64
C ALA A 70 -8.35 1.00 13.98
N GLN A 71 -9.53 1.55 13.75
CA GLN A 71 -9.69 2.89 13.18
C GLN A 71 -9.18 3.98 14.12
N ALA A 72 -9.48 3.88 15.42
CA ALA A 72 -9.00 4.81 16.42
C ALA A 72 -7.45 4.76 16.54
N ALA A 73 -6.87 3.58 16.55
CA ALA A 73 -5.43 3.39 16.59
C ALA A 73 -4.72 3.99 15.36
N PHE A 74 -5.33 3.86 14.20
CA PHE A 74 -4.84 4.46 12.96
C PHE A 74 -4.91 6.00 13.01
N ALA A 75 -6.06 6.54 13.39
CA ALA A 75 -6.26 7.98 13.50
C ALA A 75 -5.34 8.63 14.54
N ALA A 76 -5.05 7.93 15.64
CA ALA A 76 -4.18 8.43 16.71
C ALA A 76 -2.74 8.64 16.26
N LEU A 77 -2.31 8.09 15.14
CA LEU A 77 -0.99 8.34 14.56
C LEU A 77 -0.86 9.74 13.99
N GLN A 78 -1.95 10.44 13.74
CA GLN A 78 -1.97 11.82 13.24
C GLN A 78 -1.05 12.03 12.03
N ALA A 79 -1.17 11.15 11.05
CA ALA A 79 -0.38 11.22 9.84
C ALA A 79 -0.82 12.35 8.92
N ASP A 80 0.13 12.89 8.15
CA ASP A 80 -0.19 13.83 7.07
C ASP A 80 -0.80 13.10 5.88
N VAL A 81 -0.27 11.93 5.55
CA VAL A 81 -0.72 11.12 4.41
C VAL A 81 -0.46 9.65 4.69
N ALA A 82 -1.30 8.78 4.15
CA ALA A 82 -1.02 7.35 4.05
C ALA A 82 -0.63 7.00 2.61
N VAL A 83 0.44 6.24 2.45
CA VAL A 83 0.89 5.73 1.15
C VAL A 83 0.59 4.24 1.08
N VAL A 84 -0.26 3.85 0.15
CA VAL A 84 -0.80 2.50 0.01
C VAL A 84 -0.25 1.86 -1.26
N VAL A 85 0.41 0.72 -1.11
CA VAL A 85 1.01 -0.02 -2.23
C VAL A 85 0.74 -1.51 -2.04
N ALA A 86 -0.25 -2.06 -2.72
CA ALA A 86 -0.61 -3.47 -2.63
C ALA A 86 -0.80 -3.95 -1.18
N TYR A 87 -1.60 -3.23 -0.42
CA TYR A 87 -1.87 -3.59 0.98
C TYR A 87 -2.73 -4.85 1.11
N GLY A 88 -3.81 -4.94 0.32
CA GLY A 88 -4.63 -6.14 0.23
C GLY A 88 -5.82 -6.21 1.19
N LEU A 89 -6.05 -5.20 2.01
CA LEU A 89 -7.24 -5.08 2.86
C LEU A 89 -8.07 -3.87 2.45
N ILE A 90 -9.37 -3.95 2.72
CA ILE A 90 -10.29 -2.84 2.48
C ILE A 90 -9.99 -1.69 3.44
N LEU A 91 -9.96 -0.47 2.91
CA LEU A 91 -9.83 0.77 3.66
C LEU A 91 -11.21 1.41 3.83
N PRO A 92 -11.83 1.27 5.01
CA PRO A 92 -13.10 1.96 5.29
C PRO A 92 -12.96 3.49 5.21
N GLN A 93 -14.09 4.18 5.05
CA GLN A 93 -14.09 5.64 4.94
C GLN A 93 -13.37 6.33 6.10
N ALA A 94 -13.53 5.83 7.32
CA ALA A 94 -12.85 6.38 8.50
C ALA A 94 -11.31 6.31 8.38
N ILE A 95 -10.78 5.28 7.71
CA ILE A 95 -9.34 5.17 7.43
C ILE A 95 -8.93 6.15 6.33
N LEU A 96 -9.72 6.23 5.25
CA LEU A 96 -9.44 7.15 4.13
C LEU A 96 -9.41 8.61 4.59
N ASP A 97 -10.24 8.98 5.54
CA ASP A 97 -10.38 10.35 6.03
C ASP A 97 -9.42 10.70 7.17
N ALA A 98 -8.80 9.71 7.80
CA ALA A 98 -7.97 9.94 8.99
C ALA A 98 -6.69 10.76 8.74
N PRO A 99 -5.89 10.48 7.68
CA PRO A 99 -4.75 11.34 7.39
C PRO A 99 -5.19 12.72 6.89
N ALA A 100 -4.46 13.76 7.27
CA ALA A 100 -4.81 15.15 6.93
C ALA A 100 -4.97 15.37 5.42
N ARG A 101 -4.18 14.66 4.60
CA ARG A 101 -4.20 14.73 3.13
C ARG A 101 -4.76 13.46 2.48
N GLY A 102 -5.39 12.59 3.28
CA GLY A 102 -5.97 11.35 2.80
C GLY A 102 -4.95 10.26 2.50
N CYS A 103 -5.35 9.33 1.65
CA CYS A 103 -4.56 8.16 1.27
C CYS A 103 -4.21 8.22 -0.21
N LEU A 104 -2.94 7.99 -0.53
CA LEU A 104 -2.44 7.89 -1.90
C LEU A 104 -2.15 6.43 -2.20
N ASN A 105 -2.62 5.93 -3.34
CA ASN A 105 -2.33 4.58 -3.81
C ASN A 105 -1.37 4.63 -4.99
N ILE A 106 -0.34 3.80 -4.93
CA ILE A 106 0.55 3.54 -6.06
C ILE A 106 0.04 2.28 -6.76
N HIS A 107 -0.53 2.46 -7.94
CA HIS A 107 -1.13 1.39 -8.73
C HIS A 107 -0.30 1.09 -9.97
N ALA A 108 -0.01 -0.19 -10.20
CA ALA A 108 0.89 -0.64 -11.27
C ALA A 108 0.17 -0.80 -12.60
N SER A 109 -0.54 0.23 -13.04
CA SER A 109 -1.13 0.33 -14.38
C SER A 109 -1.31 1.78 -14.81
N LEU A 110 -1.56 1.96 -16.09
CA LEU A 110 -1.99 3.25 -16.64
C LEU A 110 -3.51 3.38 -16.49
N LEU A 111 -3.96 3.77 -15.29
CA LEU A 111 -5.39 3.93 -14.99
C LEU A 111 -6.08 4.86 -16.01
N PRO A 112 -7.34 4.56 -16.37
CA PRO A 112 -8.28 3.60 -15.76
C PRO A 112 -8.12 2.15 -16.23
N ARG A 113 -7.15 1.87 -17.09
CA ARG A 113 -6.90 0.50 -17.54
C ARG A 113 -6.37 -0.36 -16.39
N TRP A 114 -6.88 -1.58 -16.30
CA TRP A 114 -6.46 -2.58 -15.32
C TRP A 114 -6.68 -2.15 -13.86
N ARG A 115 -7.82 -1.55 -13.55
CA ARG A 115 -8.29 -1.41 -12.18
C ARG A 115 -8.34 -2.77 -11.49
N GLY A 116 -8.13 -2.80 -10.19
CA GLY A 116 -8.22 -4.01 -9.39
C GLY A 116 -6.92 -4.80 -9.31
N ALA A 117 -7.03 -6.12 -9.13
CA ALA A 117 -5.91 -6.99 -8.82
C ALA A 117 -5.05 -7.32 -10.05
N ALA A 118 -3.76 -7.59 -9.79
CA ALA A 118 -2.78 -8.10 -10.75
C ALA A 118 -2.69 -7.29 -12.06
N PRO A 119 -2.57 -5.96 -12.02
CA PRO A 119 -2.58 -5.13 -13.22
C PRO A 119 -1.39 -5.43 -14.15
N ILE A 120 -0.22 -5.76 -13.63
CA ILE A 120 0.96 -6.10 -14.44
C ILE A 120 0.70 -7.38 -15.24
N HIS A 121 0.21 -8.42 -14.60
CA HIS A 121 -0.10 -9.69 -15.26
C HIS A 121 -1.15 -9.50 -16.36
N ARG A 122 -2.17 -8.71 -16.08
CA ARG A 122 -3.25 -8.45 -17.04
C ARG A 122 -2.77 -7.68 -18.27
N ALA A 123 -1.89 -6.69 -18.09
CA ALA A 123 -1.31 -5.94 -19.20
C ALA A 123 -0.48 -6.84 -20.11
N ILE A 124 0.35 -7.71 -19.53
CA ILE A 124 1.17 -8.68 -20.28
C ILE A 124 0.29 -9.67 -21.01
N MET A 125 -0.70 -10.27 -20.35
CA MET A 125 -1.61 -11.25 -20.95
C MET A 125 -2.43 -10.67 -22.10
N ALA A 126 -2.78 -9.40 -22.03
CA ALA A 126 -3.51 -8.70 -23.08
C ALA A 126 -2.64 -8.28 -24.27
N GLY A 127 -1.31 -8.44 -24.16
CA GLY A 127 -0.38 -8.02 -25.20
C GLY A 127 -0.18 -6.53 -25.30
N ASP A 128 -0.38 -5.79 -24.20
CA ASP A 128 -0.16 -4.35 -24.17
C ASP A 128 1.31 -4.03 -24.50
N ALA A 129 1.54 -3.01 -25.31
CA ALA A 129 2.89 -2.57 -25.67
C ALA A 129 3.56 -1.77 -24.55
N GLU A 130 2.76 -1.17 -23.68
CA GLU A 130 3.24 -0.43 -22.51
C GLU A 130 2.31 -0.61 -21.33
N THR A 131 2.83 -0.40 -20.16
CA THR A 131 2.10 -0.24 -18.91
C THR A 131 2.71 0.92 -18.15
N GLY A 132 2.44 1.03 -16.86
CA GLY A 132 3.03 2.09 -16.07
C GLY A 132 2.59 2.03 -14.62
N VAL A 133 2.86 3.13 -13.94
CA VAL A 133 2.50 3.33 -12.54
C VAL A 133 1.74 4.65 -12.42
N CYS A 134 0.66 4.62 -11.66
CA CYS A 134 -0.11 5.81 -11.31
C CYS A 134 -0.08 6.02 -9.80
N ILE A 135 0.05 7.27 -9.39
CA ILE A 135 -0.23 7.70 -8.02
C ILE A 135 -1.60 8.36 -8.04
N MET A 136 -2.53 7.82 -7.25
CA MET A 136 -3.91 8.29 -7.23
C MET A 136 -4.37 8.61 -5.81
N GLN A 137 -5.27 9.59 -5.69
CA GLN A 137 -5.99 9.85 -4.45
C GLN A 137 -7.05 8.77 -4.26
N MET A 138 -7.04 8.10 -3.13
CA MET A 138 -8.00 7.01 -2.87
C MET A 138 -9.38 7.55 -2.49
N GLU A 139 -10.38 6.86 -3.00
CA GLU A 139 -11.80 7.02 -2.68
C GLU A 139 -12.38 5.67 -2.25
N ALA A 140 -13.64 5.65 -1.87
CA ALA A 140 -14.34 4.42 -1.49
C ALA A 140 -14.45 3.40 -2.64
N GLY A 141 -14.44 3.86 -3.89
CA GLY A 141 -14.49 2.98 -5.06
C GLY A 141 -13.14 2.33 -5.38
N LEU A 142 -13.20 1.22 -6.11
CA LEU A 142 -12.00 0.47 -6.50
C LEU A 142 -11.23 1.21 -7.60
N ASP A 143 -10.09 1.77 -7.26
CA ASP A 143 -9.17 2.48 -8.17
C ASP A 143 -9.86 3.54 -9.04
N THR A 144 -10.76 4.30 -8.41
CA THR A 144 -11.61 5.29 -9.10
C THR A 144 -11.23 6.74 -8.83
N GLY A 145 -10.37 6.99 -7.86
CA GLY A 145 -9.97 8.34 -7.48
C GLY A 145 -9.12 9.04 -8.54
N PRO A 146 -8.93 10.36 -8.42
CA PRO A 146 -8.16 11.13 -9.38
C PRO A 146 -6.69 10.68 -9.41
N VAL A 147 -6.15 10.58 -10.62
CA VAL A 147 -4.73 10.29 -10.86
C VAL A 147 -3.94 11.60 -10.75
N LEU A 148 -2.96 11.59 -9.84
CA LEU A 148 -2.13 12.77 -9.56
C LEU A 148 -0.83 12.75 -10.35
N LEU A 149 -0.28 11.57 -10.60
CA LEU A 149 0.97 11.38 -11.34
C LEU A 149 0.93 10.05 -12.08
N ARG A 150 1.52 10.03 -13.26
CA ARG A 150 1.55 8.86 -14.14
C ARG A 150 2.91 8.74 -14.80
N GLU A 151 3.44 7.53 -14.85
CA GLU A 151 4.66 7.23 -15.59
C GLU A 151 4.49 5.93 -16.36
N ALA A 152 4.76 5.98 -17.67
CA ALA A 152 4.65 4.83 -18.56
C ALA A 152 5.99 4.13 -18.72
N THR A 153 5.96 2.83 -18.98
CA THR A 153 7.12 2.01 -19.31
C THR A 153 6.75 1.01 -20.39
N PRO A 154 7.66 0.70 -21.35
CA PRO A 154 7.40 -0.33 -22.35
C PRO A 154 7.40 -1.72 -21.71
N ILE A 155 6.64 -2.61 -22.33
CA ILE A 155 6.64 -4.06 -22.00
C ILE A 155 7.49 -4.81 -22.99
#